data_c84830503c042cd51f625f3cd28893a9
#
_entry.id   c84830503c042cd51f625f3cd28893a9
#
_cell.length_a   1.000
_cell.length_b   1.000
_cell.length_c   1.000
_cell.angle_alpha   90.00
_cell.angle_beta   90.00
_cell.angle_gamma   90.00
#
_symmetry.space_group_name_H-M   'P 1'
#
loop_
_entity.id
_entity.type
_entity.pdbx_description
1 polymer ?
#
loop_
_entity_poly.entity_id
_entity_poly.type
_entity_poly.pdbx_seq_one_letter_code
_entity_poly.pdbx_strand_id
1 'polypeptide(L)'
;MAINPEDFYNEIASHGIELFTGVPDSLLKEFCLCVDDGMSREQHIITANEGNAIALACGHYLAKKSIPLVYMQNSGLGNAINPLLSLCDPDVYSIPMLLMIGWRGEPGIKDEPQHVKQGKIQIELLNTMDIPCEIISKDSHDFKSKISNCIEIAKDQNRPTALLIKKGTFDNYSKNVSLIEDQGMKREEALELSLIHI
;
A
#
# COMPACT_ATOMS: atom_id res chain seq x y z
N MET A 1 -14.42 5.73 -16.22
CA MET A 1 -15.03 4.78 -15.27
C MET A 1 -13.99 4.47 -14.23
N ALA A 2 -14.39 4.23 -12.96
CA ALA A 2 -13.43 3.81 -11.94
C ALA A 2 -12.79 2.47 -12.34
N ILE A 3 -11.64 2.16 -11.75
CA ILE A 3 -10.86 0.96 -12.09
C ILE A 3 -11.42 -0.23 -11.29
N ASN A 4 -11.64 -1.36 -11.94
CA ASN A 4 -12.01 -2.60 -11.27
C ASN A 4 -10.83 -3.06 -10.38
N PRO A 5 -11.03 -3.27 -9.05
CA PRO A 5 -9.98 -3.73 -8.15
C PRO A 5 -9.33 -5.06 -8.55
N GLU A 6 -10.11 -5.99 -9.13
CA GLU A 6 -9.59 -7.29 -9.61
C GLU A 6 -8.64 -7.12 -10.81
N ASP A 7 -8.99 -6.25 -11.77
CA ASP A 7 -8.13 -5.96 -12.92
C ASP A 7 -6.81 -5.33 -12.47
N PHE A 8 -6.88 -4.44 -11.47
CA PHE A 8 -5.70 -3.80 -10.90
C PHE A 8 -4.82 -4.78 -10.13
N TYR A 9 -5.43 -5.63 -9.30
CA TYR A 9 -4.75 -6.71 -8.59
C TYR A 9 -4.09 -7.71 -9.55
N ASN A 10 -4.83 -8.18 -10.55
CA ASN A 10 -4.33 -9.14 -11.52
C ASN A 10 -3.16 -8.60 -12.34
N GLU A 11 -3.18 -7.30 -12.68
CA GLU A 11 -2.05 -6.66 -13.34
C GLU A 11 -0.80 -6.70 -12.45
N ILE A 12 -0.91 -6.31 -11.18
CA ILE A 12 0.21 -6.34 -10.23
C ILE A 12 0.73 -7.77 -10.04
N ALA A 13 -0.17 -8.73 -9.82
CA ALA A 13 0.19 -10.13 -9.61
C ALA A 13 0.89 -10.76 -10.84
N SER A 14 0.51 -10.34 -12.05
CA SER A 14 1.12 -10.82 -13.31
C SER A 14 2.61 -10.52 -13.42
N HIS A 15 3.11 -9.52 -12.68
CA HIS A 15 4.53 -9.17 -12.60
C HIS A 15 5.34 -9.99 -11.58
N GLY A 16 4.70 -10.99 -10.92
CA GLY A 16 5.34 -11.86 -9.93
C GLY A 16 5.43 -11.25 -8.53
N ILE A 17 4.55 -10.30 -8.21
CA ILE A 17 4.40 -9.78 -6.85
C ILE A 17 3.58 -10.78 -6.04
N GLU A 18 4.19 -11.38 -5.02
CA GLU A 18 3.60 -12.45 -4.20
C GLU A 18 3.32 -12.03 -2.76
N LEU A 19 3.90 -10.92 -2.30
CA LEU A 19 3.65 -10.38 -0.96
C LEU A 19 2.99 -9.01 -1.05
N PHE A 20 1.85 -8.88 -0.38
CA PHE A 20 1.14 -7.63 -0.14
C PHE A 20 1.14 -7.34 1.36
N THR A 21 1.65 -6.20 1.77
CA THR A 21 1.73 -5.84 3.18
C THR A 21 1.49 -4.35 3.37
N GLY A 22 1.08 -3.93 4.54
CA GLY A 22 0.88 -2.51 4.80
C GLY A 22 -0.09 -2.21 5.93
N VAL A 23 -0.48 -0.94 6.02
CA VAL A 23 -1.51 -0.45 6.91
C VAL A 23 -2.70 -0.01 6.06
N PRO A 24 -3.91 -0.56 6.28
CA PRO A 24 -5.08 -0.26 5.47
C PRO A 24 -5.45 1.23 5.49
N ASP A 25 -5.82 1.75 4.32
CA ASP A 25 -6.33 3.10 4.13
C ASP A 25 -7.69 3.09 3.44
N SER A 26 -8.52 4.06 3.76
CA SER A 26 -9.89 4.16 3.22
C SER A 26 -9.95 4.36 1.70
N LEU A 27 -8.95 4.99 1.07
CA LEU A 27 -8.88 5.14 -0.39
C LEU A 27 -8.49 3.84 -1.08
N LEU A 28 -7.81 2.94 -0.36
CA LEU A 28 -7.35 1.65 -0.86
C LEU A 28 -8.27 0.49 -0.44
N LYS A 29 -9.37 0.79 0.26
CA LYS A 29 -10.28 -0.20 0.85
C LYS A 29 -10.70 -1.29 -0.15
N GLU A 30 -11.17 -0.90 -1.32
CA GLU A 30 -11.71 -1.82 -2.30
C GLU A 30 -10.61 -2.75 -2.88
N PHE A 31 -9.41 -2.21 -3.08
CA PHE A 31 -8.24 -2.99 -3.47
C PHE A 31 -7.82 -3.96 -2.34
N CYS A 32 -7.73 -3.48 -1.10
CA CYS A 32 -7.35 -4.34 0.04
C CYS A 32 -8.34 -5.48 0.26
N LEU A 33 -9.65 -5.25 0.06
CA LEU A 33 -10.67 -6.30 0.12
C LEU A 33 -10.46 -7.37 -0.98
N CYS A 34 -10.12 -6.92 -2.20
CA CYS A 34 -9.82 -7.83 -3.31
C CYS A 34 -8.57 -8.68 -3.02
N VAL A 35 -7.51 -8.07 -2.49
CA VAL A 35 -6.28 -8.78 -2.09
C VAL A 35 -6.58 -9.80 -1.00
N ASP A 36 -7.39 -9.43 0.00
CA ASP A 36 -7.76 -10.30 1.13
C ASP A 36 -8.59 -11.53 0.68
N ASP A 37 -9.37 -11.40 -0.40
CA ASP A 37 -10.10 -12.54 -1.00
C ASP A 37 -9.21 -13.42 -1.88
N GLY A 38 -8.24 -12.83 -2.57
CA GLY A 38 -7.41 -13.50 -3.56
C GLY A 38 -6.15 -14.16 -3.02
N MET A 39 -5.74 -13.83 -1.79
CA MET A 39 -4.46 -14.26 -1.22
C MET A 39 -4.57 -15.01 0.11
N SER A 40 -3.57 -15.85 0.39
CA SER A 40 -3.43 -16.48 1.69
C SER A 40 -2.97 -15.46 2.76
N ARG A 41 -3.19 -15.80 4.03
CA ARG A 41 -2.71 -14.97 5.16
C ARG A 41 -1.20 -14.80 5.22
N GLU A 42 -0.45 -15.66 4.54
CA GLU A 42 1.02 -15.58 4.45
C GLU A 42 1.47 -14.62 3.36
N GLN A 43 0.60 -14.36 2.39
CA GLN A 43 0.87 -13.47 1.25
C GLN A 43 0.26 -12.06 1.42
N HIS A 44 -0.79 -11.95 2.26
CA HIS A 44 -1.39 -10.66 2.64
C HIS A 44 -1.24 -10.43 4.14
N ILE A 45 -0.33 -9.55 4.53
CA ILE A 45 0.03 -9.30 5.94
C ILE A 45 -0.23 -7.84 6.30
N ILE A 46 -1.22 -7.62 7.16
CA ILE A 46 -1.48 -6.30 7.75
C ILE A 46 -0.49 -6.08 8.90
N THR A 47 0.21 -4.96 8.89
CA THR A 47 1.24 -4.63 9.90
C THR A 47 0.74 -3.59 10.91
N ALA A 48 1.43 -3.52 12.05
CA ALA A 48 1.10 -2.59 13.13
C ALA A 48 1.40 -1.11 12.76
N ASN A 49 2.40 -0.88 11.89
CA ASN A 49 2.72 0.42 11.31
C ASN A 49 3.47 0.27 9.99
N GLU A 50 3.63 1.37 9.26
CA GLU A 50 4.20 1.39 7.92
C GLU A 50 5.70 1.07 7.89
N GLY A 51 6.45 1.45 8.92
CA GLY A 51 7.86 1.09 9.05
C GLY A 51 8.05 -0.43 9.18
N ASN A 52 7.15 -1.11 9.90
CA ASN A 52 7.14 -2.58 9.99
C ASN A 52 6.82 -3.21 8.62
N ALA A 53 5.92 -2.61 7.85
CA ALA A 53 5.60 -3.07 6.49
C ALA A 53 6.83 -2.99 5.57
N ILE A 54 7.58 -1.89 5.60
CA ILE A 54 8.84 -1.75 4.86
C ILE A 54 9.85 -2.81 5.29
N ALA A 55 10.03 -3.02 6.60
CA ALA A 55 10.98 -4.02 7.12
C ALA A 55 10.61 -5.45 6.68
N LEU A 56 9.32 -5.80 6.73
CA LEU A 56 8.82 -7.09 6.25
C LEU A 56 9.07 -7.27 4.75
N ALA A 57 8.77 -6.22 3.96
CA ALA A 57 9.02 -6.18 2.53
C ALA A 57 10.50 -6.37 2.18
N CYS A 58 11.40 -5.71 2.92
CA CYS A 58 12.85 -5.91 2.78
C CYS A 58 13.26 -7.37 3.03
N GLY A 59 12.76 -7.96 4.13
CA GLY A 59 13.04 -9.36 4.47
C GLY A 59 12.54 -10.32 3.39
N HIS A 60 11.35 -10.09 2.85
CA HIS A 60 10.79 -10.88 1.76
C HIS A 60 11.68 -10.80 0.50
N TYR A 61 12.04 -9.59 0.07
CA TYR A 61 12.91 -9.43 -1.10
C TYR A 61 14.27 -10.09 -0.92
N LEU A 62 14.89 -9.94 0.26
CA LEU A 62 16.19 -10.58 0.53
C LEU A 62 16.12 -12.11 0.48
N ALA A 63 15.01 -12.70 0.95
CA ALA A 63 14.81 -14.13 0.98
C ALA A 63 14.35 -14.73 -0.36
N LYS A 64 13.45 -14.06 -1.07
CA LYS A 64 12.75 -14.60 -2.26
C LYS A 64 13.19 -13.97 -3.57
N LYS A 65 13.79 -12.78 -3.54
CA LYS A 65 14.10 -11.96 -4.73
C LYS A 65 12.86 -11.56 -5.55
N SER A 66 11.69 -11.67 -4.96
CA SER A 66 10.41 -11.19 -5.49
C SER A 66 10.13 -9.79 -4.96
N ILE A 67 9.73 -8.87 -5.83
CA ILE A 67 9.36 -7.50 -5.44
C ILE A 67 8.07 -7.55 -4.64
N PRO A 68 8.02 -7.02 -3.40
CA PRO A 68 6.79 -6.92 -2.63
C PRO A 68 6.01 -5.64 -2.97
N LEU A 69 4.71 -5.64 -2.67
CA LEU A 69 3.89 -4.44 -2.65
C LEU A 69 3.65 -4.02 -1.20
N VAL A 70 3.89 -2.72 -0.91
CA VAL A 70 3.60 -2.12 0.40
C VAL A 70 2.56 -1.02 0.22
N TYR A 71 1.39 -1.19 0.86
CA TYR A 71 0.31 -0.19 0.78
C TYR A 71 0.18 0.60 2.08
N MET A 72 -0.18 1.89 1.95
CA MET A 72 -0.35 2.80 3.08
C MET A 72 -1.14 4.05 2.70
N GLN A 73 -1.63 4.78 3.69
CA GLN A 73 -2.03 6.16 3.52
C GLN A 73 -0.79 7.06 3.39
N ASN A 74 -0.88 8.16 2.68
CA ASN A 74 0.26 9.08 2.54
C ASN A 74 0.76 9.67 3.88
N SER A 75 -0.07 9.76 4.90
CA SER A 75 0.38 10.14 6.26
C SER A 75 1.32 9.09 6.87
N GLY A 76 1.12 7.82 6.53
CA GLY A 76 1.96 6.72 6.98
C GLY A 76 3.37 6.73 6.39
N LEU A 77 3.58 7.47 5.28
CA LEU A 77 4.92 7.62 4.71
C LEU A 77 5.91 8.23 5.72
N GLY A 78 5.43 9.07 6.64
CA GLY A 78 6.25 9.61 7.73
C GLY A 78 6.91 8.52 8.61
N ASN A 79 6.21 7.39 8.85
CA ASN A 79 6.74 6.25 9.58
C ASN A 79 7.68 5.37 8.73
N ALA A 80 7.61 5.50 7.41
CA ALA A 80 8.37 4.71 6.45
C ALA A 80 9.65 5.41 5.95
N ILE A 81 9.80 6.72 6.15
CA ILE A 81 10.96 7.49 5.63
C ILE A 81 12.28 6.86 6.06
N ASN A 82 12.46 6.61 7.35
CA ASN A 82 13.72 6.06 7.83
C ASN A 82 14.06 4.70 7.19
N PRO A 83 13.23 3.66 7.22
CA PRO A 83 13.60 2.40 6.58
C PRO A 83 13.68 2.50 5.05
N LEU A 84 12.93 3.37 4.38
CA LEU A 84 13.09 3.61 2.94
C LEU A 84 14.48 4.15 2.62
N LEU A 85 14.97 5.13 3.37
CA LEU A 85 16.27 5.76 3.13
C LEU A 85 17.45 4.95 3.70
N SER A 86 17.27 4.24 4.83
CA SER A 86 18.37 3.54 5.50
C SER A 86 18.48 2.05 5.16
N LEU A 87 17.49 1.48 4.44
CA LEU A 87 17.53 0.09 3.96
C LEU A 87 17.35 -0.01 2.44
N CYS A 88 16.33 0.68 1.89
CA CYS A 88 15.91 0.46 0.51
C CYS A 88 16.67 1.31 -0.51
N ASP A 89 17.31 2.39 -0.06
CA ASP A 89 18.05 3.30 -0.93
C ASP A 89 19.13 2.56 -1.74
N PRO A 90 19.34 2.94 -3.03
CA PRO A 90 20.39 2.37 -3.87
C PRO A 90 21.81 2.46 -3.28
N ASP A 91 22.10 3.48 -2.50
CA ASP A 91 23.39 3.67 -1.84
C ASP A 91 23.56 2.81 -0.57
N VAL A 92 22.51 2.06 -0.14
CA VAL A 92 22.53 1.21 1.06
C VAL A 92 22.41 -0.26 0.67
N TYR A 93 21.19 -0.83 0.65
CA TYR A 93 20.99 -2.25 0.30
C TYR A 93 20.26 -2.44 -1.03
N SER A 94 19.85 -1.37 -1.69
CA SER A 94 19.22 -1.39 -3.03
C SER A 94 18.04 -2.37 -3.08
N ILE A 95 17.05 -2.18 -2.20
CA ILE A 95 15.90 -3.09 -2.08
C ILE A 95 14.71 -2.52 -2.85
N PRO A 96 14.33 -3.13 -3.99
CA PRO A 96 13.17 -2.70 -4.75
C PRO A 96 11.87 -3.12 -4.05
N MET A 97 10.87 -2.25 -4.15
CA MET A 97 9.49 -2.53 -3.77
C MET A 97 8.53 -1.59 -4.50
N LEU A 98 7.28 -2.01 -4.64
CA LEU A 98 6.21 -1.17 -5.15
C LEU A 98 5.42 -0.60 -3.96
N LEU A 99 5.48 0.72 -3.78
CA LEU A 99 4.66 1.43 -2.80
C LEU A 99 3.32 1.78 -3.43
N MET A 100 2.22 1.48 -2.76
CA MET A 100 0.87 1.90 -3.15
C MET A 100 0.32 2.84 -2.09
N ILE A 101 0.24 4.13 -2.42
CA ILE A 101 0.00 5.20 -1.45
C ILE A 101 -1.35 5.87 -1.73
N GLY A 102 -2.30 5.78 -0.79
CA GLY A 102 -3.55 6.52 -0.86
C GLY A 102 -3.32 8.02 -0.63
N TRP A 103 -3.67 8.86 -1.61
CA TRP A 103 -3.42 10.31 -1.56
C TRP A 103 -4.55 11.03 -0.85
N ARG A 104 -4.49 11.09 0.48
CA ARG A 104 -5.36 11.94 1.29
C ARG A 104 -4.86 13.38 1.26
N GLY A 105 -5.80 14.34 1.27
CA GLY A 105 -5.48 15.76 1.24
C GLY A 105 -4.90 16.25 -0.10
N GLU A 106 -5.23 15.59 -1.21
CA GLU A 106 -4.88 16.05 -2.56
C GLU A 106 -5.26 17.53 -2.74
N PRO A 107 -4.37 18.39 -3.26
CA PRO A 107 -4.68 19.80 -3.48
C PRO A 107 -5.94 20.00 -4.35
N GLY A 108 -6.85 20.84 -3.88
CA GLY A 108 -8.13 21.11 -4.55
C GLY A 108 -9.26 20.13 -4.23
N ILE A 109 -8.97 19.03 -3.51
CA ILE A 109 -9.98 18.07 -3.05
C ILE A 109 -10.26 18.28 -1.56
N LYS A 110 -11.54 18.38 -1.19
CA LYS A 110 -11.94 18.51 0.21
C LYS A 110 -11.60 17.22 0.98
N ASP A 111 -10.84 17.36 2.04
CA ASP A 111 -10.48 16.29 2.96
C ASP A 111 -10.41 16.84 4.41
N GLU A 112 -10.14 15.98 5.38
CA GLU A 112 -10.00 16.35 6.78
C GLU A 112 -8.74 17.23 7.02
N PRO A 113 -8.80 18.17 7.99
CA PRO A 113 -7.72 19.15 8.20
C PRO A 113 -6.32 18.52 8.40
N GLN A 114 -6.24 17.37 9.08
CA GLN A 114 -4.98 16.66 9.33
C GLN A 114 -4.32 16.10 8.05
N HIS A 115 -5.07 15.95 6.95
CA HIS A 115 -4.55 15.45 5.69
C HIS A 115 -4.04 16.55 4.75
N VAL A 116 -4.47 17.81 4.95
CA VAL A 116 -4.21 18.92 4.02
C VAL A 116 -2.71 19.13 3.77
N LYS A 117 -1.91 19.21 4.84
CA LYS A 117 -0.46 19.42 4.71
C LYS A 117 0.22 18.20 4.09
N GLN A 118 -0.15 17.01 4.53
CA GLN A 118 0.36 15.73 4.03
C GLN A 118 0.14 15.60 2.52
N GLY A 119 -1.10 15.86 2.07
CA GLY A 119 -1.44 15.77 0.65
C GLY A 119 -0.70 16.79 -0.21
N LYS A 120 -0.51 18.00 0.32
CA LYS A 120 0.17 19.08 -0.41
C LYS A 120 1.64 18.78 -0.68
N ILE A 121 2.34 18.16 0.26
CA ILE A 121 3.79 17.90 0.15
C ILE A 121 4.12 16.53 -0.43
N GLN A 122 3.12 15.69 -0.71
CA GLN A 122 3.30 14.27 -1.01
C GLN A 122 4.25 14.01 -2.19
N ILE A 123 4.07 14.72 -3.30
CA ILE A 123 4.90 14.54 -4.51
C ILE A 123 6.32 15.02 -4.25
N GLU A 124 6.46 16.19 -3.61
CA GLU A 124 7.79 16.76 -3.28
C GLU A 124 8.55 15.85 -2.31
N LEU A 125 7.84 15.20 -1.38
CA LEU A 125 8.44 14.27 -0.43
C LEU A 125 8.99 13.02 -1.15
N LEU A 126 8.22 12.42 -2.06
CA LEU A 126 8.68 11.29 -2.88
C LEU A 126 9.88 11.69 -3.76
N ASN A 127 9.81 12.85 -4.39
CA ASN A 127 10.92 13.38 -5.21
C ASN A 127 12.19 13.62 -4.38
N THR A 128 12.05 14.13 -3.14
CA THR A 128 13.20 14.36 -2.24
C THR A 128 13.87 13.06 -1.80
N MET A 129 13.10 11.97 -1.76
CA MET A 129 13.62 10.62 -1.49
C MET A 129 14.06 9.87 -2.76
N ASP A 130 14.07 10.54 -3.91
CA ASP A 130 14.36 9.94 -5.22
C ASP A 130 13.49 8.70 -5.54
N ILE A 131 12.24 8.67 -5.06
CA ILE A 131 11.29 7.59 -5.33
C ILE A 131 10.43 7.95 -6.54
N PRO A 132 10.64 7.33 -7.71
CA PRO A 132 9.82 7.53 -8.91
C PRO A 132 8.36 7.21 -8.63
N CYS A 133 7.43 8.06 -9.10
CA CYS A 133 6.03 7.95 -8.76
C CYS A 133 5.13 8.15 -9.99
N GLU A 134 4.15 7.24 -10.14
CA GLU A 134 3.04 7.37 -11.08
C GLU A 134 1.73 7.69 -10.33
N ILE A 135 0.93 8.58 -10.91
CA ILE A 135 -0.38 8.94 -10.32
C ILE A 135 -1.47 8.13 -11.00
N ILE A 136 -2.30 7.46 -10.19
CA ILE A 136 -3.45 6.68 -10.64
C ILE A 136 -4.75 7.34 -10.18
N SER A 137 -5.67 7.53 -11.10
CA SER A 137 -7.02 8.05 -10.86
C SER A 137 -8.05 7.16 -11.54
N LYS A 138 -9.33 7.42 -11.28
CA LYS A 138 -10.44 6.75 -11.98
C LYS A 138 -10.40 6.88 -13.52
N ASP A 139 -9.72 7.91 -14.03
CA ASP A 139 -9.60 8.19 -15.45
C ASP A 139 -8.29 7.69 -16.06
N SER A 140 -7.47 6.96 -15.28
CA SER A 140 -6.22 6.37 -15.75
C SER A 140 -6.48 5.09 -16.53
N HIS A 141 -6.92 5.23 -17.78
CA HIS A 141 -7.12 4.08 -18.70
C HIS A 141 -5.80 3.36 -19.01
N ASP A 142 -4.68 4.01 -18.75
CA ASP A 142 -3.30 3.56 -18.91
C ASP A 142 -2.71 2.94 -17.61
N PHE A 143 -3.54 2.64 -16.61
CA PHE A 143 -3.06 2.18 -15.29
C PHE A 143 -2.14 0.95 -15.37
N LYS A 144 -2.42 0.03 -16.30
CA LYS A 144 -1.56 -1.16 -16.52
C LYS A 144 -0.15 -0.76 -16.94
N SER A 145 -0.03 0.16 -17.90
CA SER A 145 1.25 0.70 -18.36
C SER A 145 2.01 1.41 -17.24
N LYS A 146 1.32 2.14 -16.37
CA LYS A 146 1.92 2.82 -15.21
C LYS A 146 2.41 1.84 -14.15
N ILE A 147 1.65 0.78 -13.88
CA ILE A 147 2.07 -0.32 -12.99
C ILE A 147 3.34 -0.96 -13.55
N SER A 148 3.31 -1.38 -14.82
CA SER A 148 4.47 -1.99 -15.48
C SER A 148 5.70 -1.10 -15.42
N ASN A 149 5.56 0.19 -15.75
CA ASN A 149 6.65 1.16 -15.69
C ASN A 149 7.27 1.27 -14.28
N CYS A 150 6.45 1.38 -13.23
CA CYS A 150 6.94 1.41 -11.85
C CYS A 150 7.72 0.13 -11.50
N ILE A 151 7.19 -1.04 -11.86
CA ILE A 151 7.82 -2.32 -11.54
C ILE A 151 9.13 -2.51 -12.34
N GLU A 152 9.17 -2.10 -13.61
CA GLU A 152 10.38 -2.13 -14.44
C GLU A 152 11.47 -1.22 -13.85
N ILE A 153 11.12 0.03 -13.51
CA ILE A 153 12.07 0.95 -12.83
C ILE A 153 12.57 0.34 -11.51
N ALA A 154 11.68 -0.26 -10.71
CA ALA A 154 12.07 -0.89 -9.46
C ALA A 154 13.06 -2.04 -9.68
N LYS A 155 12.85 -2.87 -10.70
CA LYS A 155 13.74 -3.97 -11.08
C LYS A 155 15.09 -3.47 -11.60
N ASP A 156 15.06 -2.56 -12.55
CA ASP A 156 16.26 -2.14 -13.28
C ASP A 156 17.18 -1.29 -12.41
N GLN A 157 16.59 -0.46 -11.53
CA GLN A 157 17.34 0.46 -10.69
C GLN A 157 17.50 -0.03 -9.24
N ASN A 158 16.92 -1.19 -8.89
CA ASN A 158 16.95 -1.77 -7.54
C ASN A 158 16.54 -0.76 -6.45
N ARG A 159 15.41 -0.10 -6.63
CA ARG A 159 14.92 0.95 -5.72
C ARG A 159 13.40 0.88 -5.53
N PRO A 160 12.85 1.47 -4.46
CA PRO A 160 11.41 1.66 -4.32
C PRO A 160 10.85 2.54 -5.43
N THR A 161 9.62 2.23 -5.87
CA THR A 161 8.79 3.07 -6.74
C THR A 161 7.41 3.22 -6.14
N ALA A 162 6.62 4.21 -6.55
CA ALA A 162 5.34 4.49 -5.95
C ALA A 162 4.20 4.63 -6.97
N LEU A 163 3.03 4.10 -6.63
CA LEU A 163 1.74 4.41 -7.23
C LEU A 163 0.96 5.29 -6.25
N LEU A 164 0.70 6.54 -6.60
CA LEU A 164 -0.06 7.48 -5.81
C LEU A 164 -1.53 7.43 -6.24
N ILE A 165 -2.38 6.90 -5.37
CA ILE A 165 -3.78 6.57 -5.68
C ILE A 165 -4.69 7.70 -5.24
N LYS A 166 -5.40 8.30 -6.20
CA LYS A 166 -6.38 9.36 -5.95
C LYS A 166 -7.68 8.83 -5.36
N LYS A 167 -8.44 9.74 -4.73
CA LYS A 167 -9.78 9.43 -4.22
C LYS A 167 -10.73 8.98 -5.34
N GLY A 168 -11.44 7.87 -5.11
CA GLY A 168 -12.43 7.33 -6.05
C GLY A 168 -11.83 6.64 -7.27
N THR A 169 -10.58 6.19 -7.17
CA THR A 169 -9.90 5.43 -8.23
C THR A 169 -10.56 4.08 -8.47
N PHE A 170 -10.94 3.37 -7.42
CA PHE A 170 -11.49 2.02 -7.51
C PHE A 170 -13.01 2.00 -7.48
N ASP A 171 -13.59 1.09 -8.27
CA ASP A 171 -14.99 0.67 -8.13
C ASP A 171 -15.19 -0.14 -6.84
N ASN A 172 -16.44 -0.23 -6.38
CA ASN A 172 -16.79 -1.02 -5.21
C ASN A 172 -16.48 -2.51 -5.46
N TYR A 173 -15.79 -3.12 -4.51
CA TYR A 173 -15.53 -4.56 -4.49
C TYR A 173 -16.54 -5.27 -3.58
N SER A 174 -17.23 -6.26 -4.12
CA SER A 174 -18.14 -7.10 -3.36
C SER A 174 -17.42 -8.37 -2.96
N LYS A 175 -16.98 -8.45 -1.70
CA LYS A 175 -16.37 -9.66 -1.15
C LYS A 175 -17.31 -10.85 -1.28
N ASN A 176 -16.83 -11.97 -1.80
CA ASN A 176 -17.52 -13.25 -1.71
C ASN A 176 -17.45 -13.74 -0.26
N VAL A 177 -18.31 -13.19 0.59
CA VAL A 177 -18.39 -13.58 2.00
C VAL A 177 -18.93 -15.00 2.08
N SER A 178 -18.05 -15.99 2.13
CA SER A 178 -18.37 -17.18 2.93
C SER A 178 -18.44 -16.66 4.37
N LEU A 179 -19.61 -16.74 5.00
CA LEU A 179 -19.80 -16.41 6.40
C LEU A 179 -18.83 -17.28 7.23
N ILE A 180 -17.63 -16.77 7.47
CA ILE A 180 -16.83 -17.23 8.59
C ILE A 180 -17.63 -16.70 9.77
N GLU A 181 -18.26 -17.59 10.53
CA GLU A 181 -18.84 -17.23 11.82
C GLU A 181 -17.74 -16.48 12.59
N ASP A 182 -18.01 -15.22 12.84
CA ASP A 182 -17.09 -14.38 13.62
C ASP A 182 -17.04 -14.95 15.04
N GLN A 183 -16.06 -15.81 15.30
CA GLN A 183 -15.76 -16.33 16.63
C GLN A 183 -14.89 -15.34 17.42
N GLY A 184 -14.75 -14.13 16.91
CA GLY A 184 -14.03 -13.05 17.56
C GLY A 184 -14.74 -12.56 18.82
N MET A 185 -13.96 -12.14 19.79
CA MET A 185 -14.44 -11.49 21.01
C MET A 185 -15.12 -10.15 20.66
N LYS A 186 -16.32 -9.90 21.20
CA LYS A 186 -16.98 -8.61 21.01
C LYS A 186 -16.15 -7.48 21.61
N ARG A 187 -16.30 -6.29 21.06
CA ARG A 187 -15.54 -5.11 21.51
C ARG A 187 -15.71 -4.86 23.01
N GLU A 188 -16.92 -5.04 23.54
CA GLU A 188 -17.25 -4.88 24.95
C GLU A 188 -16.48 -5.89 25.81
N GLU A 189 -16.45 -7.15 25.41
CA GLU A 189 -15.71 -8.22 26.10
C GLU A 189 -14.18 -7.97 26.09
N ALA A 190 -13.66 -7.46 24.97
CA ALA A 190 -12.25 -7.10 24.86
C ALA A 190 -11.90 -5.93 25.80
N LEU A 191 -12.79 -4.95 25.94
CA LEU A 191 -12.62 -3.82 26.86
C LEU A 191 -12.70 -4.27 28.31
N GLU A 192 -13.64 -5.15 28.67
CA GLU A 192 -13.75 -5.72 30.03
C GLU A 192 -12.49 -6.49 30.41
N LEU A 193 -11.96 -7.34 29.53
CA LEU A 193 -10.70 -8.05 29.76
C LEU A 193 -9.51 -7.11 29.92
N SER A 194 -9.46 -6.03 29.14
CA SER A 194 -8.41 -5.01 29.26
C SER A 194 -8.43 -4.29 30.63
N LEU A 195 -9.62 -4.08 31.20
CA LEU A 195 -9.80 -3.41 32.49
C LEU A 195 -9.46 -4.31 33.69
N ILE A 196 -9.51 -5.64 33.55
CA ILE A 196 -9.17 -6.59 34.62
C ILE A 196 -7.65 -6.66 34.87
N HIS A 197 -6.82 -6.16 33.95
CA HIS A 197 -5.36 -6.23 34.01
C HIS A 197 -4.70 -4.89 34.38
N ILE A 198 -5.49 -3.88 34.74
CA ILE A 198 -5.04 -2.61 35.33
C ILE A 198 -5.27 -2.64 36.85
#